data_9c01a36c970523ac42539f61818bcd78
#
_entry.id   9c01a36c970523ac42539f61818bcd78
#
_cell.length_a   1.000
_cell.length_b   1.000
_cell.length_c   1.000
_cell.angle_alpha   90.00
_cell.angle_beta   90.00
_cell.angle_gamma   90.00
#
_symmetry.space_group_name_H-M   'P 1'
#
loop_
_entity.id
_entity.type
_entity.pdbx_description
1 polymer ?
#
loop_
_entity_poly.entity_id
_entity_poly.type
_entity_poly.pdbx_seq_one_letter_code
_entity_poly.pdbx_strand_id
1 'polypeptide(L)'
;MNLHANAALSLKGRRELCRAVVERERTLAQAAEAAGVSVRCARKWVVRYRAEGECGLRDRSSAPHRIPHRTGEQRVEAIAALRRLRFTGPEIAEVLDMPLSTVSGILNRIGMGKLGRLGLEPAVRYERERPGELIHIDIKRLGRIERGAGCRFTGPAARSKRPTRKDPLGVRRQTAGWECVHIAVDDCTRLAYAEVLPDQSRRTVIGFLRRAVAFYARHGITVERVLTDNGGAYRSTIHAAACRTLRIRHLRTRAYRPQTNGKAERFIRTLLGGWAYGAIYRSSTERTAALDGWLYHYNHHRKHSALGHQPPIARLNERNQP
;
A
#
# COMPACT_ATOMS: atom_id res chain seq x y z
N MET A 1 -5.96 -24.49 2.08
CA MET A 1 -5.88 -25.25 0.80
C MET A 1 -6.98 -24.69 -0.11
N ASN A 2 -6.58 -23.99 -1.17
CA ASN A 2 -7.55 -23.27 -2.00
C ASN A 2 -8.03 -24.19 -3.14
N LEU A 3 -9.33 -24.46 -3.15
CA LEU A 3 -9.99 -24.99 -4.34
C LEU A 3 -10.01 -23.91 -5.43
N HIS A 4 -9.94 -24.34 -6.70
CA HIS A 4 -10.13 -23.42 -7.81
C HIS A 4 -11.47 -22.68 -7.67
N ALA A 5 -11.50 -21.36 -7.88
CA ALA A 5 -12.69 -20.53 -7.68
C ALA A 5 -13.94 -21.05 -8.45
N ASN A 6 -13.72 -21.70 -9.60
CA ASN A 6 -14.78 -22.26 -10.45
C ASN A 6 -14.90 -23.78 -10.31
N ALA A 7 -14.47 -24.37 -9.19
CA ALA A 7 -14.64 -25.81 -8.99
C ALA A 7 -16.11 -26.13 -8.75
N ALA A 8 -16.70 -26.95 -9.63
CA ALA A 8 -18.09 -27.39 -9.50
C ALA A 8 -18.37 -28.25 -8.24
N LEU A 9 -17.33 -28.90 -7.70
CA LEU A 9 -17.43 -29.72 -6.51
C LEU A 9 -16.41 -29.26 -5.44
N SER A 10 -16.89 -29.10 -4.21
CA SER A 10 -16.04 -28.97 -3.01
C SER A 10 -15.27 -30.29 -2.75
N LEU A 11 -14.22 -30.26 -1.91
CA LEU A 11 -13.53 -31.49 -1.49
C LEU A 11 -14.48 -32.48 -0.83
N LYS A 12 -15.45 -31.99 -0.05
CA LYS A 12 -16.50 -32.83 0.55
C LYS A 12 -17.36 -33.48 -0.53
N GLY A 13 -17.86 -32.72 -1.50
CA GLY A 13 -18.66 -33.27 -2.60
C GLY A 13 -17.90 -34.26 -3.47
N ARG A 14 -16.59 -34.06 -3.71
CA ARG A 14 -15.74 -35.04 -4.41
C ARG A 14 -15.62 -36.34 -3.63
N ARG A 15 -15.45 -36.27 -2.30
CA ARG A 15 -15.35 -37.42 -1.41
C ARG A 15 -16.66 -38.22 -1.39
N GLU A 16 -17.78 -37.55 -1.20
CA GLU A 16 -19.09 -38.18 -1.17
C GLU A 16 -19.42 -38.91 -2.51
N LEU A 17 -19.17 -38.24 -3.63
CA LEU A 17 -19.32 -38.82 -4.95
C LEU A 17 -18.46 -40.09 -5.11
N CYS A 18 -17.19 -40.01 -4.71
CA CYS A 18 -16.28 -41.15 -4.88
C CYS A 18 -16.62 -42.32 -3.97
N ARG A 19 -16.99 -42.06 -2.71
CA ARG A 19 -17.41 -43.11 -1.76
C ARG A 19 -18.66 -43.83 -2.24
N ALA A 20 -19.70 -43.12 -2.64
CA ALA A 20 -20.94 -43.71 -3.14
C ALA A 20 -20.71 -44.66 -4.33
N VAL A 21 -19.70 -44.38 -5.16
CA VAL A 21 -19.34 -45.27 -6.28
C VAL A 21 -18.44 -46.43 -5.83
N VAL A 22 -17.50 -46.21 -4.95
CA VAL A 22 -16.53 -47.23 -4.49
C VAL A 22 -17.21 -48.24 -3.57
N GLU A 23 -18.11 -47.79 -2.69
CA GLU A 23 -18.91 -48.62 -1.79
C GLU A 23 -20.11 -49.27 -2.46
N ARG A 24 -20.24 -49.09 -3.80
CA ARG A 24 -21.29 -49.66 -4.66
C ARG A 24 -22.73 -49.24 -4.30
N GLU A 25 -22.89 -48.13 -3.57
CA GLU A 25 -24.21 -47.57 -3.26
C GLU A 25 -24.89 -46.97 -4.49
N ARG A 26 -24.11 -46.45 -5.43
CA ARG A 26 -24.61 -45.80 -6.66
C ARG A 26 -23.75 -46.19 -7.86
N THR A 27 -24.38 -46.26 -9.03
CA THR A 27 -23.62 -46.29 -10.28
C THR A 27 -22.92 -44.95 -10.54
N LEU A 28 -21.89 -44.97 -11.39
CA LEU A 28 -21.16 -43.74 -11.76
C LEU A 28 -22.10 -42.67 -12.36
N ALA A 29 -23.12 -43.08 -13.15
CA ALA A 29 -24.08 -42.14 -13.70
C ALA A 29 -24.98 -41.51 -12.64
N GLN A 30 -25.53 -42.32 -11.75
CA GLN A 30 -26.34 -41.82 -10.62
C GLN A 30 -25.59 -40.92 -9.67
N ALA A 31 -24.30 -41.23 -9.37
CA ALA A 31 -23.47 -40.39 -8.55
C ALA A 31 -23.10 -39.06 -9.22
N ALA A 32 -22.92 -39.07 -10.56
CA ALA A 32 -22.66 -37.86 -11.33
C ALA A 32 -23.89 -36.93 -11.35
N GLU A 33 -25.08 -37.51 -11.57
CA GLU A 33 -26.36 -36.81 -11.56
C GLU A 33 -26.64 -36.19 -10.19
N ALA A 34 -26.51 -36.96 -9.11
CA ALA A 34 -26.71 -36.49 -7.74
C ALA A 34 -25.74 -35.36 -7.35
N ALA A 35 -24.53 -35.38 -7.92
CA ALA A 35 -23.51 -34.35 -7.68
C ALA A 35 -23.56 -33.15 -8.65
N GLY A 36 -24.50 -33.14 -9.60
CA GLY A 36 -24.66 -32.09 -10.60
C GLY A 36 -23.47 -31.94 -11.55
N VAL A 37 -22.77 -33.05 -11.87
CA VAL A 37 -21.58 -33.02 -12.74
C VAL A 37 -21.71 -34.03 -13.86
N SER A 38 -20.91 -33.86 -14.94
CA SER A 38 -20.88 -34.83 -16.02
C SER A 38 -20.27 -36.17 -15.58
N VAL A 39 -20.70 -37.27 -16.18
CA VAL A 39 -20.16 -38.63 -15.96
C VAL A 39 -18.62 -38.65 -16.15
N ARG A 40 -18.12 -37.87 -17.13
CA ARG A 40 -16.68 -37.72 -17.38
C ARG A 40 -15.96 -37.08 -16.17
N CYS A 41 -16.58 -36.06 -15.56
CA CYS A 41 -16.05 -35.43 -14.36
C CYS A 41 -16.05 -36.38 -13.15
N ALA A 42 -17.15 -37.10 -12.94
CA ALA A 42 -17.27 -38.11 -11.90
C ALA A 42 -16.22 -39.22 -12.07
N ARG A 43 -16.09 -39.77 -13.30
CA ARG A 43 -15.05 -40.80 -13.59
C ARG A 43 -13.66 -40.35 -13.27
N LYS A 44 -13.29 -39.09 -13.60
CA LYS A 44 -11.98 -38.50 -13.26
C LYS A 44 -11.72 -38.60 -11.77
N TRP A 45 -12.67 -38.19 -10.93
CA TRP A 45 -12.51 -38.20 -9.49
C TRP A 45 -12.46 -39.58 -8.89
N VAL A 46 -13.31 -40.50 -9.36
CA VAL A 46 -13.31 -41.91 -8.90
C VAL A 46 -12.01 -42.62 -9.25
N VAL A 47 -11.48 -42.42 -10.45
CA VAL A 47 -10.17 -43.00 -10.84
C VAL A 47 -9.05 -42.47 -9.95
N ARG A 48 -9.00 -41.16 -9.70
CA ARG A 48 -8.00 -40.58 -8.82
C ARG A 48 -8.14 -41.04 -7.37
N TYR A 49 -9.37 -41.17 -6.88
CA TYR A 49 -9.63 -41.62 -5.52
C TYR A 49 -9.22 -43.10 -5.33
N ARG A 50 -9.47 -43.94 -6.32
CA ARG A 50 -9.03 -45.34 -6.30
C ARG A 50 -7.51 -45.49 -6.32
N ALA A 51 -6.81 -44.61 -7.05
CA ALA A 51 -5.35 -44.66 -7.18
C ALA A 51 -4.61 -44.03 -5.98
N GLU A 52 -5.13 -42.96 -5.41
CA GLU A 52 -4.39 -42.09 -4.48
C GLU A 52 -5.17 -41.78 -3.19
N GLY A 53 -6.35 -42.36 -3.02
CA GLY A 53 -7.20 -42.08 -1.86
C GLY A 53 -7.63 -40.60 -1.78
N GLU A 54 -7.73 -40.06 -0.61
CA GLU A 54 -8.12 -38.67 -0.32
C GLU A 54 -7.17 -37.64 -0.99
N CYS A 55 -5.91 -37.99 -1.19
CA CYS A 55 -4.95 -37.12 -1.86
C CYS A 55 -5.29 -36.87 -3.32
N GLY A 56 -5.89 -37.84 -4.00
CA GLY A 56 -6.34 -37.76 -5.39
C GLY A 56 -7.48 -36.77 -5.62
N LEU A 57 -8.19 -36.36 -4.55
CA LEU A 57 -9.29 -35.40 -4.62
C LEU A 57 -8.83 -33.94 -4.66
N ARG A 58 -7.54 -33.68 -4.45
CA ARG A 58 -6.98 -32.34 -4.50
C ARG A 58 -6.84 -31.83 -5.93
N ASP A 59 -6.94 -30.50 -6.11
CA ASP A 59 -6.68 -29.91 -7.41
C ASP A 59 -5.19 -30.07 -7.78
N ARG A 60 -4.95 -30.44 -9.02
CA ARG A 60 -3.62 -30.50 -9.61
C ARG A 60 -3.37 -29.29 -10.48
N SER A 61 -2.12 -28.93 -10.64
CA SER A 61 -1.73 -27.90 -11.60
C SER A 61 -2.26 -28.23 -12.99
N SER A 62 -2.87 -27.24 -13.64
CA SER A 62 -3.29 -27.34 -15.05
C SER A 62 -2.19 -26.95 -16.03
N ALA A 63 -1.01 -26.56 -15.50
CA ALA A 63 0.13 -26.22 -16.34
C ALA A 63 0.58 -27.44 -17.17
N PRO A 64 0.83 -27.29 -18.47
CA PRO A 64 1.30 -28.36 -19.30
C PRO A 64 2.69 -28.84 -18.85
N HIS A 65 2.91 -30.14 -18.81
CA HIS A 65 4.21 -30.73 -18.44
C HIS A 65 5.30 -30.40 -19.47
N ARG A 66 4.93 -30.20 -20.73
CA ARG A 66 5.82 -29.82 -21.81
C ARG A 66 5.34 -28.53 -22.45
N ILE A 67 6.22 -27.55 -22.56
CA ILE A 67 5.97 -26.27 -23.23
C ILE A 67 6.94 -26.19 -24.42
N PRO A 68 6.52 -26.58 -25.64
CA PRO A 68 7.42 -26.69 -26.80
C PRO A 68 8.13 -25.38 -27.15
N HIS A 69 7.48 -24.24 -26.94
CA HIS A 69 7.99 -22.90 -27.26
C HIS A 69 8.57 -22.16 -26.06
N ARG A 70 8.94 -22.88 -24.99
CA ARG A 70 9.60 -22.23 -23.84
C ARG A 70 10.95 -21.69 -24.28
N THR A 71 11.20 -20.43 -23.96
CA THR A 71 12.51 -19.80 -24.18
C THR A 71 13.61 -20.62 -23.50
N GLY A 72 14.63 -21.02 -24.24
CA GLY A 72 15.75 -21.81 -23.73
C GLY A 72 16.53 -21.09 -22.62
N GLU A 73 17.14 -21.86 -21.75
CA GLU A 73 17.82 -21.37 -20.55
C GLU A 73 18.94 -20.39 -20.87
N GLN A 74 19.72 -20.65 -21.91
CA GLN A 74 20.78 -19.76 -22.41
C GLN A 74 20.25 -18.36 -22.77
N ARG A 75 19.08 -18.25 -23.39
CA ARG A 75 18.46 -16.95 -23.68
C ARG A 75 17.95 -16.26 -22.41
N VAL A 76 17.47 -17.00 -21.44
CA VAL A 76 17.08 -16.46 -20.12
C VAL A 76 18.29 -15.91 -19.40
N GLU A 77 19.42 -16.61 -19.44
CA GLU A 77 20.68 -16.14 -18.86
C GLU A 77 21.23 -14.89 -19.56
N ALA A 78 21.17 -14.85 -20.91
CA ALA A 78 21.56 -13.67 -21.67
C ALA A 78 20.71 -12.44 -21.31
N ILE A 79 19.38 -12.61 -21.17
CA ILE A 79 18.48 -11.55 -20.71
C ILE A 79 18.89 -11.08 -19.30
N ALA A 80 19.17 -12.01 -18.39
CA ALA A 80 19.59 -11.69 -17.03
C ALA A 80 20.94 -10.96 -16.99
N ALA A 81 21.90 -11.36 -17.83
CA ALA A 81 23.21 -10.73 -17.94
C ALA A 81 23.10 -9.29 -18.43
N LEU A 82 22.38 -9.06 -19.54
CA LEU A 82 22.14 -7.71 -20.07
C LEU A 82 21.40 -6.83 -19.05
N ARG A 83 20.43 -7.42 -18.30
CA ARG A 83 19.71 -6.70 -17.26
C ARG A 83 20.63 -6.27 -16.11
N ARG A 84 21.60 -7.09 -15.71
CA ARG A 84 22.61 -6.72 -14.70
C ARG A 84 23.49 -5.57 -15.17
N LEU A 85 23.76 -5.47 -16.47
CA LEU A 85 24.42 -4.33 -17.11
C LEU A 85 23.52 -3.10 -17.26
N ARG A 86 22.32 -3.11 -16.66
CA ARG A 86 21.37 -2.00 -16.65
C ARG A 86 20.62 -1.74 -17.97
N PHE A 87 20.64 -2.65 -18.91
CA PHE A 87 19.82 -2.54 -20.12
C PHE A 87 18.33 -2.53 -19.78
N THR A 88 17.57 -1.70 -20.48
CA THR A 88 16.11 -1.65 -20.38
C THR A 88 15.48 -2.85 -21.11
N GLY A 89 14.18 -3.12 -20.85
CA GLY A 89 13.49 -4.20 -21.58
C GLY A 89 13.51 -4.05 -23.09
N PRO A 90 13.21 -2.87 -23.66
CA PRO A 90 13.32 -2.63 -25.11
C PRO A 90 14.72 -2.87 -25.67
N GLU A 91 15.77 -2.35 -25.03
CA GLU A 91 17.16 -2.55 -25.47
C GLU A 91 17.56 -4.04 -25.47
N ILE A 92 17.14 -4.81 -24.45
CA ILE A 92 17.36 -6.27 -24.40
C ILE A 92 16.63 -6.97 -25.53
N ALA A 93 15.40 -6.55 -25.81
CA ALA A 93 14.56 -7.10 -26.88
C ALA A 93 15.23 -6.88 -28.25
N GLU A 94 15.78 -5.70 -28.49
CA GLU A 94 16.51 -5.33 -29.70
C GLU A 94 17.81 -6.14 -29.82
N VAL A 95 18.65 -6.17 -28.78
CA VAL A 95 19.93 -6.88 -28.79
C VAL A 95 19.78 -8.39 -29.03
N LEU A 96 18.74 -9.00 -28.49
CA LEU A 96 18.53 -10.45 -28.60
C LEU A 96 17.57 -10.85 -29.72
N ASP A 97 17.07 -9.89 -30.49
CA ASP A 97 16.02 -10.08 -31.51
C ASP A 97 14.84 -10.91 -30.96
N MET A 98 14.25 -10.37 -29.88
CA MET A 98 13.15 -11.03 -29.17
C MET A 98 11.99 -10.08 -28.97
N PRO A 99 10.72 -10.58 -28.99
CA PRO A 99 9.58 -9.76 -28.64
C PRO A 99 9.71 -9.17 -27.22
N LEU A 100 9.45 -7.87 -27.07
CA LEU A 100 9.50 -7.16 -25.78
C LEU A 100 8.60 -7.82 -24.72
N SER A 101 7.43 -8.35 -25.12
CA SER A 101 6.52 -9.09 -24.24
C SER A 101 7.19 -10.32 -23.62
N THR A 102 7.95 -11.06 -24.42
CA THR A 102 8.71 -12.23 -23.98
C THR A 102 9.80 -11.84 -22.98
N VAL A 103 10.62 -10.83 -23.32
CA VAL A 103 11.67 -10.30 -22.44
C VAL A 103 11.08 -9.81 -21.14
N SER A 104 10.00 -9.02 -21.18
CA SER A 104 9.32 -8.51 -19.99
C SER A 104 8.76 -9.64 -19.12
N GLY A 105 8.16 -10.65 -19.73
CA GLY A 105 7.65 -11.84 -19.03
C GLY A 105 8.77 -12.63 -18.34
N ILE A 106 9.92 -12.79 -19.00
CA ILE A 106 11.10 -13.47 -18.45
C ILE A 106 11.66 -12.65 -17.28
N LEU A 107 11.90 -11.35 -17.48
CA LEU A 107 12.42 -10.45 -16.44
C LEU A 107 11.54 -10.46 -15.18
N ASN A 108 10.22 -10.48 -15.34
CA ASN A 108 9.29 -10.56 -14.20
C ASN A 108 9.40 -11.91 -13.47
N ARG A 109 9.51 -13.02 -14.20
CA ARG A 109 9.64 -14.38 -13.61
C ARG A 109 10.94 -14.55 -12.81
N ILE A 110 12.07 -13.97 -13.31
CA ILE A 110 13.35 -14.03 -12.60
C ILE A 110 13.55 -12.90 -11.57
N GLY A 111 12.49 -12.10 -11.28
CA GLY A 111 12.53 -11.03 -10.28
C GLY A 111 13.26 -9.75 -10.70
N MET A 112 13.63 -9.62 -11.99
CA MET A 112 14.40 -8.49 -12.53
C MET A 112 13.53 -7.48 -13.32
N GLY A 113 12.20 -7.52 -13.19
CA GLY A 113 11.27 -6.68 -13.95
C GLY A 113 11.48 -5.17 -13.76
N LYS A 114 11.88 -4.74 -12.56
CA LYS A 114 12.07 -3.32 -12.21
C LYS A 114 13.56 -2.96 -12.14
N LEU A 115 14.04 -2.27 -13.16
CA LEU A 115 15.46 -1.85 -13.27
C LEU A 115 15.93 -1.03 -12.06
N GLY A 116 15.10 -0.11 -11.55
CA GLY A 116 15.43 0.72 -10.38
C GLY A 116 15.57 -0.05 -9.06
N ARG A 117 15.16 -1.32 -9.01
CA ARG A 117 15.29 -2.20 -7.84
C ARG A 117 16.35 -3.29 -8.01
N LEU A 118 17.03 -3.30 -9.13
CA LEU A 118 18.04 -4.30 -9.42
C LEU A 118 19.24 -4.15 -8.48
N GLY A 119 19.59 -5.21 -7.77
CA GLY A 119 20.68 -5.21 -6.79
C GLY A 119 20.35 -4.55 -5.45
N LEU A 120 19.10 -4.11 -5.24
CA LEU A 120 18.66 -3.68 -3.93
C LEU A 120 18.07 -4.87 -3.17
N GLU A 121 18.53 -5.04 -1.95
CA GLU A 121 17.89 -5.99 -1.03
C GLU A 121 16.41 -5.62 -0.86
N PRO A 122 15.50 -6.61 -0.76
CA PRO A 122 14.11 -6.35 -0.43
C PRO A 122 14.05 -5.51 0.85
N ALA A 123 13.33 -4.40 0.82
CA ALA A 123 13.16 -3.58 2.01
C ALA A 123 12.54 -4.44 3.12
N VAL A 124 13.27 -4.65 4.19
CA VAL A 124 12.76 -5.36 5.37
C VAL A 124 11.62 -4.53 5.92
N ARG A 125 10.41 -5.06 5.83
CA ARG A 125 9.23 -4.44 6.44
C ARG A 125 9.33 -4.65 7.94
N TYR A 126 9.57 -3.58 8.68
CA TYR A 126 9.43 -3.58 10.13
C TYR A 126 8.05 -3.05 10.50
N GLU A 127 7.49 -3.59 11.53
CA GLU A 127 6.26 -3.12 12.18
C GLU A 127 6.45 -3.25 13.68
N ARG A 128 6.06 -2.22 14.42
CA ARG A 128 6.08 -2.25 15.87
C ARG A 128 4.93 -3.09 16.39
N GLU A 129 5.15 -3.74 17.52
CA GLU A 129 4.19 -4.69 18.07
C GLU A 129 3.08 -3.98 18.84
N ARG A 130 3.40 -2.86 19.51
CA ARG A 130 2.47 -2.13 20.36
C ARG A 130 2.10 -0.77 19.80
N PRO A 131 0.81 -0.35 19.94
CA PRO A 131 0.39 1.00 19.62
C PRO A 131 1.19 2.03 20.43
N GLY A 132 1.58 3.15 19.80
CA GLY A 132 2.33 4.24 20.44
C GLY A 132 3.83 4.02 20.56
N GLU A 133 4.33 2.80 20.36
CA GLU A 133 5.78 2.54 20.39
C GLU A 133 6.56 3.42 19.40
N LEU A 134 5.96 3.73 18.26
CA LEU A 134 6.55 4.62 17.26
C LEU A 134 5.46 5.36 16.47
N ILE A 135 5.48 6.69 16.54
CA ILE A 135 4.63 7.55 15.72
C ILE A 135 5.49 8.21 14.64
N HIS A 136 5.10 8.02 13.38
CA HIS A 136 5.70 8.68 12.23
C HIS A 136 5.10 10.06 12.04
N ILE A 137 5.91 11.10 12.00
CA ILE A 137 5.49 12.49 11.79
C ILE A 137 6.14 13.01 10.51
N ASP A 138 5.35 13.73 9.71
CA ASP A 138 5.83 14.38 8.50
C ASP A 138 4.97 15.60 8.16
N ILE A 139 5.44 16.43 7.21
CA ILE A 139 4.76 17.64 6.77
C ILE A 139 4.66 17.64 5.24
N LYS A 140 3.46 17.81 4.72
CA LYS A 140 3.23 17.96 3.29
C LYS A 140 2.78 19.37 2.95
N ARG A 141 3.52 20.05 2.09
CA ARG A 141 3.11 21.36 1.57
C ARG A 141 2.10 21.19 0.44
N LEU A 142 1.01 21.94 0.53
CA LEU A 142 -0.05 22.04 -0.49
C LEU A 142 -0.17 23.46 -0.96
N GLY A 143 -0.37 23.65 -2.26
CA GLY A 143 -0.73 24.96 -2.80
C GLY A 143 -2.10 25.41 -2.27
N ARG A 144 -2.21 26.66 -1.88
CA ARG A 144 -3.50 27.28 -1.51
C ARG A 144 -4.42 27.35 -2.71
N ILE A 145 -5.70 27.16 -2.46
CA ILE A 145 -6.80 27.34 -3.41
C ILE A 145 -7.48 28.66 -3.05
N GLU A 146 -7.28 29.68 -3.86
CA GLU A 146 -7.89 31.01 -3.62
C GLU A 146 -9.23 31.17 -4.33
N ARG A 147 -9.32 30.70 -5.58
CA ARG A 147 -10.54 30.78 -6.39
C ARG A 147 -10.63 29.60 -7.36
N GLY A 148 -11.70 28.85 -7.27
CA GLY A 148 -12.03 27.75 -8.17
C GLY A 148 -11.10 26.53 -8.04
N ALA A 149 -11.33 25.54 -8.90
CA ALA A 149 -10.52 24.34 -8.97
C ALA A 149 -9.05 24.68 -9.20
N GLY A 150 -8.15 24.16 -8.36
CA GLY A 150 -6.71 24.41 -8.47
C GLY A 150 -6.16 23.95 -9.83
N CYS A 151 -5.00 24.49 -10.25
CA CYS A 151 -4.36 24.23 -11.54
C CYS A 151 -4.13 22.73 -11.86
N ARG A 152 -4.24 21.85 -10.88
CA ARG A 152 -4.19 20.42 -11.09
C ARG A 152 -5.42 19.87 -11.83
N PHE A 153 -6.57 20.51 -11.67
CA PHE A 153 -7.82 20.19 -12.38
C PHE A 153 -8.01 21.04 -13.64
N THR A 154 -7.55 22.29 -13.61
CA THR A 154 -7.75 23.25 -14.72
C THR A 154 -6.60 23.24 -15.73
N GLY A 155 -5.52 22.46 -15.48
CA GLY A 155 -4.39 22.32 -16.37
C GLY A 155 -3.32 23.44 -16.27
N PRO A 156 -2.19 23.29 -16.99
CA PRO A 156 -1.06 24.22 -16.90
C PRO A 156 -1.37 25.65 -17.38
N ALA A 157 -2.30 25.81 -18.34
CA ALA A 157 -2.71 27.11 -18.87
C ALA A 157 -3.33 28.02 -17.79
N ALA A 158 -3.97 27.45 -16.77
CA ALA A 158 -4.51 28.21 -15.65
C ALA A 158 -3.42 28.74 -14.68
N ARG A 159 -2.20 28.21 -14.78
CA ARG A 159 -1.05 28.69 -13.99
C ARG A 159 -0.62 30.11 -14.37
N SER A 160 -0.73 30.47 -15.63
CA SER A 160 -0.31 31.80 -16.13
C SER A 160 -1.21 32.92 -15.66
N LYS A 161 -2.44 32.61 -15.25
CA LYS A 161 -3.46 33.58 -14.79
C LYS A 161 -3.52 33.76 -13.27
N ARG A 162 -2.48 33.33 -12.52
CA ARG A 162 -2.47 33.52 -11.07
C ARG A 162 -2.43 35.01 -10.75
N PRO A 163 -3.35 35.51 -9.91
CA PRO A 163 -3.33 36.90 -9.52
C PRO A 163 -2.01 37.18 -8.74
N THR A 164 -1.34 38.22 -9.19
CA THR A 164 -0.19 38.78 -8.51
C THR A 164 -0.62 40.03 -7.77
N ARG A 165 -0.29 40.16 -6.50
CA ARG A 165 -0.46 41.40 -5.75
C ARG A 165 0.89 42.11 -5.66
N LYS A 166 0.91 43.40 -5.84
CA LYS A 166 2.09 44.20 -5.54
C LYS A 166 2.20 44.34 -4.01
N ASP A 167 3.36 44.06 -3.45
CA ASP A 167 3.65 44.38 -2.06
C ASP A 167 3.84 45.92 -1.90
N PRO A 168 3.97 46.42 -0.66
CA PRO A 168 4.18 47.84 -0.42
C PRO A 168 5.43 48.42 -1.10
N LEU A 169 6.38 47.57 -1.53
CA LEU A 169 7.59 47.93 -2.26
C LEU A 169 7.39 47.86 -3.80
N GLY A 170 6.15 47.61 -4.27
CA GLY A 170 5.84 47.50 -5.70
C GLY A 170 6.22 46.19 -6.37
N VAL A 171 6.78 45.21 -5.63
CA VAL A 171 7.17 43.93 -6.18
C VAL A 171 5.94 43.02 -6.37
N ARG A 172 5.77 42.45 -7.56
CA ARG A 172 4.71 41.48 -7.84
C ARG A 172 4.98 40.15 -7.14
N ARG A 173 4.15 39.81 -6.16
CA ARG A 173 4.18 38.49 -5.49
C ARG A 173 2.93 37.70 -5.86
N GLN A 174 3.11 36.39 -6.04
CA GLN A 174 1.96 35.49 -6.19
C GLN A 174 1.18 35.45 -4.87
N THR A 175 -0.12 35.69 -4.91
CA THR A 175 -1.01 35.70 -3.74
C THR A 175 -1.30 34.28 -3.23
N ALA A 176 -1.31 33.30 -4.12
CA ALA A 176 -1.48 31.89 -3.74
C ALA A 176 -0.22 31.38 -3.02
N GLY A 177 -0.26 31.34 -1.71
CA GLY A 177 0.80 30.79 -0.87
C GLY A 177 0.71 29.25 -0.76
N TRP A 178 1.35 28.77 0.29
CA TRP A 178 1.34 27.36 0.68
C TRP A 178 0.64 27.20 2.02
N GLU A 179 0.02 26.06 2.23
CA GLU A 179 -0.39 25.58 3.54
C GLU A 179 0.29 24.25 3.80
N CYS A 180 0.44 23.90 5.06
CA CYS A 180 1.18 22.71 5.47
C CYS A 180 0.24 21.73 6.14
N VAL A 181 0.15 20.51 5.61
CA VAL A 181 -0.54 19.42 6.27
C VAL A 181 0.46 18.68 7.12
N HIS A 182 0.30 18.79 8.43
CA HIS A 182 1.06 18.04 9.43
C HIS A 182 0.36 16.72 9.67
N ILE A 183 1.09 15.62 9.68
CA ILE A 183 0.54 14.29 9.86
C ILE A 183 1.29 13.53 10.95
N ALA A 184 0.57 12.68 11.65
CA ALA A 184 1.11 11.69 12.59
C ALA A 184 0.42 10.35 12.35
N VAL A 185 1.20 9.27 12.24
CA VAL A 185 0.69 7.91 11.96
C VAL A 185 1.35 6.92 12.90
N ASP A 186 0.55 6.15 13.62
CA ASP A 186 1.06 5.07 14.46
C ASP A 186 1.63 3.92 13.60
N ASP A 187 2.80 3.43 13.98
CA ASP A 187 3.52 2.38 13.27
C ASP A 187 2.78 1.04 13.30
N CYS A 188 2.17 0.69 14.42
CA CYS A 188 1.48 -0.58 14.65
C CYS A 188 0.08 -0.60 14.01
N THR A 189 -0.75 0.36 14.37
CA THR A 189 -2.18 0.37 14.00
C THR A 189 -2.48 1.12 12.71
N ARG A 190 -1.57 1.99 12.24
CA ARG A 190 -1.80 2.98 11.17
C ARG A 190 -2.85 4.04 11.54
N LEU A 191 -3.28 4.12 12.81
CA LEU A 191 -4.15 5.21 13.27
C LEU A 191 -3.49 6.54 12.97
N ALA A 192 -4.22 7.42 12.31
CA ALA A 192 -3.66 8.65 11.76
C ALA A 192 -4.36 9.90 12.30
N TYR A 193 -3.56 10.92 12.53
CA TYR A 193 -3.98 12.27 12.86
C TYR A 193 -3.35 13.27 11.88
N ALA A 194 -4.10 14.26 11.45
CA ALA A 194 -3.57 15.30 10.58
C ALA A 194 -4.26 16.65 10.81
N GLU A 195 -3.53 17.73 10.55
CA GLU A 195 -4.03 19.11 10.59
C GLU A 195 -3.48 19.92 9.42
N VAL A 196 -4.29 20.84 8.92
CA VAL A 196 -3.82 21.88 8.00
C VAL A 196 -3.40 23.09 8.82
N LEU A 197 -2.12 23.43 8.76
CA LEU A 197 -1.52 24.52 9.53
C LEU A 197 -0.88 25.53 8.57
N PRO A 198 -0.72 26.80 8.99
CA PRO A 198 -0.26 27.86 8.09
C PRO A 198 1.20 27.70 7.63
N ASP A 199 2.03 27.05 8.44
CA ASP A 199 3.46 26.95 8.20
C ASP A 199 4.06 25.67 8.84
N GLN A 200 5.36 25.52 8.71
CA GLN A 200 6.19 24.50 9.33
C GLN A 200 7.19 25.08 10.35
N SER A 201 6.83 26.21 10.99
CA SER A 201 7.69 26.84 11.98
C SER A 201 7.86 25.96 13.21
N ARG A 202 8.92 26.21 13.98
CA ARG A 202 9.22 25.46 15.22
C ARG A 202 8.04 25.47 16.19
N ARG A 203 7.35 26.62 16.34
CA ARG A 203 6.17 26.75 17.23
C ARG A 203 5.00 25.92 16.71
N THR A 204 4.72 25.98 15.43
CA THR A 204 3.64 25.21 14.77
C THR A 204 3.86 23.71 14.93
N VAL A 205 5.08 23.24 14.69
CA VAL A 205 5.44 21.81 14.82
C VAL A 205 5.28 21.32 16.26
N ILE A 206 5.66 22.11 17.26
CA ILE A 206 5.50 21.74 18.68
C ILE A 206 4.01 21.73 19.07
N GLY A 207 3.25 22.73 18.62
CA GLY A 207 1.80 22.76 18.83
C GLY A 207 1.11 21.51 18.25
N PHE A 208 1.48 21.16 17.02
CA PHE A 208 0.99 19.93 16.39
C PHE A 208 1.38 18.67 17.19
N LEU A 209 2.64 18.53 17.60
CA LEU A 209 3.10 17.39 18.40
C LEU A 209 2.25 17.20 19.67
N ARG A 210 1.99 18.28 20.40
CA ARG A 210 1.18 18.24 21.63
C ARG A 210 -0.25 17.76 21.34
N ARG A 211 -0.88 18.28 20.30
CA ARG A 211 -2.24 17.86 19.91
C ARG A 211 -2.29 16.43 19.38
N ALA A 212 -1.27 16.01 18.63
CA ALA A 212 -1.15 14.62 18.19
C ALA A 212 -1.02 13.67 19.39
N VAL A 213 -0.18 13.99 20.36
CA VAL A 213 -0.06 13.18 21.60
C VAL A 213 -1.40 13.12 22.35
N ALA A 214 -2.11 14.24 22.49
CA ALA A 214 -3.43 14.28 23.09
C ALA A 214 -4.48 13.46 22.30
N PHE A 215 -4.38 13.47 20.97
CA PHE A 215 -5.24 12.61 20.12
C PHE A 215 -4.98 11.13 20.42
N TYR A 216 -3.72 10.69 20.43
CA TYR A 216 -3.37 9.29 20.73
C TYR A 216 -3.79 8.90 22.16
N ALA A 217 -3.60 9.78 23.13
CA ALA A 217 -4.02 9.54 24.52
C ALA A 217 -5.53 9.29 24.63
N ARG A 218 -6.36 10.03 23.88
CA ARG A 218 -7.83 9.78 23.85
C ARG A 218 -8.20 8.41 23.27
N HIS A 219 -7.29 7.77 22.52
CA HIS A 219 -7.47 6.41 22.01
C HIS A 219 -6.77 5.35 22.88
N GLY A 220 -6.34 5.70 24.10
CA GLY A 220 -5.65 4.79 24.99
C GLY A 220 -4.21 4.47 24.58
N ILE A 221 -3.63 5.28 23.70
CA ILE A 221 -2.26 5.07 23.18
C ILE A 221 -1.29 6.03 23.87
N THR A 222 -0.30 5.46 24.56
CA THR A 222 0.82 6.22 25.11
C THR A 222 1.95 6.32 24.09
N VAL A 223 2.31 7.52 23.69
CA VAL A 223 3.37 7.75 22.69
C VAL A 223 4.74 7.64 23.34
N GLU A 224 5.51 6.62 22.97
CA GLU A 224 6.88 6.41 23.49
C GLU A 224 7.93 7.08 22.61
N ARG A 225 7.77 7.01 21.29
CA ARG A 225 8.77 7.50 20.33
C ARG A 225 8.08 8.22 19.15
N VAL A 226 8.75 9.24 18.64
CA VAL A 226 8.37 9.90 17.39
C VAL A 226 9.53 9.81 16.41
N LEU A 227 9.22 9.54 15.15
CA LEU A 227 10.16 9.53 14.03
C LEU A 227 9.82 10.66 13.07
N THR A 228 10.80 11.51 12.79
CA THR A 228 10.67 12.62 11.84
C THR A 228 11.77 12.56 10.79
N ASP A 229 11.64 13.37 9.75
CA ASP A 229 12.75 13.69 8.88
C ASP A 229 13.79 14.61 9.58
N ASN A 230 14.80 15.07 8.83
CA ASN A 230 15.83 15.99 9.31
C ASN A 230 15.47 17.47 9.09
N GLY A 231 14.19 17.81 8.94
CA GLY A 231 13.73 19.18 8.76
C GLY A 231 14.19 20.12 9.88
N GLY A 232 14.47 21.37 9.55
CA GLY A 232 15.06 22.35 10.49
C GLY A 232 14.21 22.59 11.74
N ALA A 233 12.88 22.49 11.65
CA ALA A 233 11.99 22.61 12.80
C ALA A 233 12.18 21.46 13.80
N TYR A 234 12.33 20.23 13.33
CA TYR A 234 12.54 19.04 14.16
C TYR A 234 13.93 18.98 14.79
N ARG A 235 14.93 19.64 14.17
CA ARG A 235 16.30 19.71 14.69
C ARG A 235 16.47 20.77 15.77
N SER A 236 15.44 21.57 16.06
CA SER A 236 15.52 22.67 17.00
C SER A 236 15.60 22.20 18.46
N THR A 237 16.32 22.99 19.29
CA THR A 237 16.42 22.77 20.74
C THR A 237 15.06 22.79 21.43
N ILE A 238 14.16 23.68 20.98
CA ILE A 238 12.81 23.79 21.55
C ILE A 238 11.92 22.56 21.20
N HIS A 239 12.11 21.93 20.03
CA HIS A 239 11.44 20.68 19.74
C HIS A 239 11.97 19.53 20.61
N ALA A 240 13.30 19.47 20.81
CA ALA A 240 13.90 18.50 21.72
C ALA A 240 13.42 18.70 23.17
N ALA A 241 13.27 19.94 23.62
CA ALA A 241 12.70 20.26 24.93
C ALA A 241 11.24 19.81 25.05
N ALA A 242 10.41 20.06 24.03
CA ALA A 242 9.03 19.61 24.00
C ALA A 242 8.92 18.08 24.06
N CYS A 243 9.75 17.33 23.34
CA CYS A 243 9.80 15.87 23.41
C CYS A 243 10.17 15.40 24.83
N ARG A 244 11.17 16.02 25.49
CA ARG A 244 11.53 15.70 26.89
C ARG A 244 10.39 15.94 27.86
N THR A 245 9.71 17.09 27.75
CA THR A 245 8.54 17.41 28.59
C THR A 245 7.43 16.40 28.44
N LEU A 246 7.20 15.91 27.21
CA LEU A 246 6.20 14.89 26.91
C LEU A 246 6.70 13.45 27.21
N ARG A 247 7.94 13.28 27.67
CA ARG A 247 8.61 11.99 27.91
C ARG A 247 8.67 11.11 26.65
N ILE A 248 8.84 11.72 25.49
CA ILE A 248 8.88 11.06 24.20
C ILE A 248 10.32 11.03 23.68
N ARG A 249 10.79 9.85 23.23
CA ARG A 249 12.07 9.73 22.56
C ARG A 249 11.95 10.18 21.11
N HIS A 250 12.69 11.22 20.71
CA HIS A 250 12.72 11.69 19.33
C HIS A 250 13.76 10.93 18.51
N LEU A 251 13.35 10.31 17.43
CA LEU A 251 14.17 9.65 16.43
C LEU A 251 14.13 10.45 15.13
N ARG A 252 15.22 10.44 14.38
CA ARG A 252 15.31 11.07 13.06
C ARG A 252 15.73 10.05 12.02
N THR A 253 15.24 10.22 10.78
CA THR A 253 15.68 9.39 9.66
C THR A 253 17.19 9.54 9.45
N ARG A 254 17.85 8.43 9.06
CA ARG A 254 19.26 8.50 8.67
C ARG A 254 19.39 9.29 7.37
N ALA A 255 20.47 10.05 7.22
CA ALA A 255 20.79 10.74 5.99
C ALA A 255 20.77 9.75 4.81
N TYR A 256 20.22 10.17 3.69
CA TYR A 256 20.08 9.37 2.46
C TYR A 256 19.28 8.05 2.59
N ARG A 257 18.56 7.84 3.70
CA ARG A 257 17.64 6.69 3.87
C ARG A 257 16.21 7.15 4.22
N PRO A 258 15.52 7.82 3.30
CA PRO A 258 14.14 8.30 3.53
C PRO A 258 13.16 7.16 3.78
N GLN A 259 13.48 5.95 3.33
CA GLN A 259 12.66 4.74 3.49
C GLN A 259 12.26 4.44 4.95
N THR A 260 13.01 4.97 5.94
CA THR A 260 12.68 4.82 7.36
C THR A 260 11.38 5.53 7.75
N ASN A 261 10.93 6.58 7.03
CA ASN A 261 9.65 7.25 7.24
C ASN A 261 8.55 6.80 6.24
N GLY A 262 8.72 5.63 5.64
CA GLY A 262 7.85 5.12 4.57
C GLY A 262 6.37 4.99 4.94
N LYS A 263 6.02 4.88 6.23
CA LYS A 263 4.62 4.84 6.68
C LYS A 263 3.96 6.22 6.60
N ALA A 264 4.67 7.28 7.01
CA ALA A 264 4.23 8.66 6.81
C ALA A 264 4.10 8.99 5.32
N GLU A 265 5.10 8.64 4.51
CA GLU A 265 5.06 8.85 3.06
C GLU A 265 3.88 8.11 2.40
N ARG A 266 3.62 6.87 2.81
CA ARG A 266 2.48 6.10 2.31
C ARG A 266 1.15 6.71 2.71
N PHE A 267 1.03 7.18 3.95
CA PHE A 267 -0.14 7.90 4.42
C PHE A 267 -0.36 9.18 3.63
N ILE A 268 0.69 10.01 3.46
CA ILE A 268 0.62 11.23 2.64
C ILE A 268 0.13 10.93 1.23
N ARG A 269 0.62 9.87 0.58
CA ARG A 269 0.14 9.48 -0.75
C ARG A 269 -1.35 9.16 -0.74
N THR A 270 -1.83 8.45 0.27
CA THR A 270 -3.24 8.12 0.44
C THR A 270 -4.08 9.37 0.70
N LEU A 271 -3.61 10.25 1.57
CA LEU A 271 -4.25 11.53 1.90
C LEU A 271 -4.33 12.45 0.67
N LEU A 272 -3.27 12.54 -0.11
CA LEU A 272 -3.27 13.33 -1.35
C LEU A 272 -4.30 12.83 -2.36
N GLY A 273 -4.37 11.52 -2.60
CA GLY A 273 -5.30 10.93 -3.55
C GLY A 273 -6.75 10.91 -3.07
N GLY A 274 -6.98 10.70 -1.77
CA GLY A 274 -8.32 10.54 -1.22
C GLY A 274 -8.96 11.82 -0.68
N TRP A 275 -8.14 12.80 -0.26
CA TRP A 275 -8.63 14.07 0.28
C TRP A 275 -8.13 15.26 -0.52
N ALA A 276 -6.83 15.58 -0.49
CA ALA A 276 -6.34 16.85 -1.01
C ALA A 276 -6.66 17.09 -2.49
N TYR A 277 -6.72 16.00 -3.27
CA TYR A 277 -7.01 15.97 -4.70
C TYR A 277 -8.11 14.95 -5.06
N GLY A 278 -8.79 14.39 -4.08
CA GLY A 278 -9.88 13.43 -4.29
C GLY A 278 -11.19 14.08 -4.71
N ALA A 279 -11.33 15.40 -4.49
CA ALA A 279 -12.47 16.20 -4.89
C ALA A 279 -12.01 17.56 -5.43
N ILE A 280 -12.89 18.24 -6.15
CA ILE A 280 -12.67 19.59 -6.62
C ILE A 280 -13.14 20.56 -5.54
N TYR A 281 -12.20 21.22 -4.86
CA TYR A 281 -12.48 22.23 -3.85
C TYR A 281 -12.46 23.63 -4.45
N ARG A 282 -13.37 24.48 -4.02
CA ARG A 282 -13.46 25.89 -4.45
C ARG A 282 -12.49 26.79 -3.69
N SER A 283 -12.09 26.37 -2.46
CA SER A 283 -11.17 27.11 -1.60
C SER A 283 -10.36 26.17 -0.71
N SER A 284 -9.27 26.69 -0.15
CA SER A 284 -8.50 26.00 0.89
C SER A 284 -9.32 25.73 2.16
N THR A 285 -10.22 26.65 2.50
CA THR A 285 -11.13 26.48 3.67
C THR A 285 -12.04 25.28 3.48
N GLU A 286 -12.65 25.14 2.29
CA GLU A 286 -13.49 23.99 1.96
C GLU A 286 -12.70 22.68 2.01
N ARG A 287 -11.48 22.69 1.45
CA ARG A 287 -10.59 21.52 1.52
C ARG A 287 -10.26 21.17 2.96
N THR A 288 -9.93 22.15 3.79
CA THR A 288 -9.59 21.93 5.21
C THR A 288 -10.80 21.40 5.99
N ALA A 289 -11.99 21.93 5.77
CA ALA A 289 -13.22 21.45 6.41
C ALA A 289 -13.54 19.97 6.09
N ALA A 290 -13.16 19.50 4.90
CA ALA A 290 -13.36 18.10 4.52
C ALA A 290 -12.34 17.13 5.15
N LEU A 291 -11.28 17.60 5.83
CA LEU A 291 -10.21 16.76 6.35
C LEU A 291 -10.70 15.84 7.47
N ASP A 292 -11.46 16.35 8.41
CA ASP A 292 -11.92 15.58 9.58
C ASP A 292 -12.80 14.40 9.17
N GLY A 293 -13.74 14.63 8.26
CA GLY A 293 -14.61 13.56 7.72
C GLY A 293 -13.79 12.50 6.97
N TRP A 294 -12.78 12.93 6.21
CA TRP A 294 -11.89 12.00 5.52
C TRP A 294 -11.02 11.21 6.50
N LEU A 295 -10.47 11.83 7.54
CA LEU A 295 -9.69 11.15 8.58
C LEU A 295 -10.54 10.15 9.36
N TYR A 296 -11.79 10.52 9.68
CA TYR A 296 -12.73 9.60 10.30
C TYR A 296 -12.94 8.36 9.42
N HIS A 297 -13.24 8.55 8.13
CA HIS A 297 -13.35 7.44 7.18
C HIS A 297 -12.06 6.61 7.09
N TYR A 298 -10.90 7.25 7.03
CA TYR A 298 -9.60 6.57 6.98
C TYR A 298 -9.39 5.69 8.21
N ASN A 299 -9.64 6.21 9.39
CA ASN A 299 -9.37 5.53 10.65
C ASN A 299 -10.41 4.42 10.97
N HIS A 300 -11.67 4.62 10.60
CA HIS A 300 -12.77 3.73 11.02
C HIS A 300 -13.29 2.80 9.92
N HIS A 301 -13.14 3.16 8.65
CA HIS A 301 -13.78 2.40 7.56
C HIS A 301 -12.81 1.92 6.47
N ARG A 302 -11.70 2.63 6.26
CA ARG A 302 -10.77 2.27 5.19
C ARG A 302 -10.03 0.98 5.54
N LYS A 303 -10.22 -0.04 4.72
CA LYS A 303 -9.52 -1.33 4.82
C LYS A 303 -8.07 -1.21 4.31
N HIS A 304 -7.12 -1.73 5.10
CA HIS A 304 -5.70 -1.72 4.79
C HIS A 304 -5.17 -3.13 4.57
N SER A 305 -4.59 -3.39 3.40
CA SER A 305 -4.00 -4.71 3.10
C SER A 305 -2.88 -5.10 4.06
N ALA A 306 -2.13 -4.10 4.59
CA ALA A 306 -1.08 -4.35 5.59
C ALA A 306 -1.64 -4.72 6.98
N LEU A 307 -2.93 -4.47 7.23
CA LEU A 307 -3.62 -4.79 8.48
C LEU A 307 -4.63 -5.94 8.32
N GLY A 308 -4.39 -6.87 7.39
CA GLY A 308 -5.34 -7.97 7.14
C GLY A 308 -6.70 -7.50 6.62
N HIS A 309 -6.73 -6.40 5.85
CA HIS A 309 -7.94 -5.78 5.33
C HIS A 309 -8.87 -5.19 6.41
N GLN A 310 -8.32 -4.80 7.55
CA GLN A 310 -9.04 -4.11 8.61
C GLN A 310 -8.75 -2.60 8.60
N PRO A 311 -9.65 -1.75 9.16
CA PRO A 311 -9.37 -0.35 9.41
C PRO A 311 -8.45 -0.16 10.64
N PRO A 312 -7.74 0.97 10.74
CA PRO A 312 -6.84 1.28 11.85
C PRO A 312 -7.44 1.09 13.24
N ILE A 313 -8.68 1.54 13.46
CA ILE A 313 -9.35 1.44 14.75
C ILE A 313 -9.65 -0.01 15.15
N ALA A 314 -9.99 -0.89 14.21
CA ALA A 314 -10.21 -2.30 14.49
C ALA A 314 -8.91 -2.97 14.94
N ARG A 315 -7.78 -2.64 14.27
CA ARG A 315 -6.46 -3.11 14.67
C ARG A 315 -6.06 -2.61 16.06
N LEU A 316 -6.42 -1.36 16.41
CA LEU A 316 -6.18 -0.83 17.75
C LEU A 316 -6.96 -1.62 18.80
N ASN A 317 -8.24 -1.88 18.55
CA ASN A 317 -9.10 -2.61 19.48
C ASN A 317 -8.59 -4.05 19.71
N GLU A 318 -8.10 -4.74 18.66
CA GLU A 318 -7.47 -6.06 18.80
C GLU A 318 -6.20 -6.03 19.67
N ARG A 319 -5.38 -4.96 19.55
CA ARG A 319 -4.13 -4.83 20.29
C ARG A 319 -4.30 -4.36 21.74
N ASN A 320 -5.45 -3.77 22.05
CA ASN A 320 -5.81 -3.34 23.39
C ASN A 320 -6.65 -4.40 24.15
N GLN A 321 -7.01 -5.51 23.52
CA GLN A 321 -7.61 -6.65 24.20
C GLN A 321 -6.52 -7.36 25.02
N PRO A 322 -6.80 -7.69 26.32
CA PRO A 322 -5.83 -8.35 27.19
C PRO A 322 -5.44 -9.73 26.71
#